data_23ef34214cceb1495cd459fed9086394
#
_entry.id   23ef34214cceb1495cd459fed9086394
#
_cell.length_a   1.000
_cell.length_b   1.000
_cell.length_c   1.000
_cell.angle_alpha   90.00
_cell.angle_beta   90.00
_cell.angle_gamma   90.00
#
_symmetry.space_group_name_H-M   'P 1'
#
loop_
_entity.id
_entity.type
_entity.pdbx_description
1 polymer ?
#
loop_
_entity_poly.entity_id
_entity_poly.type
_entity_poly.pdbx_seq_one_letter_code
_entity_poly.pdbx_strand_id
1 'polypeptide(L)'
;MKKVKIIMIVMLTGIFSLHIRAQSVSTGLDLVSTYVWRGTKLSGASIQPLLQFTKGGFSIGSWGSAGFDGFLEMDLFARYAFNFGLTAGLTNYYFPGTNYFDYSKDTGSHGYEINLGYNMQGFSVSANYMLNEAGGAKTAGGDKYFELGYTRKNISLFAGAGDGWHTPTGEFGVVNLGLSATKELLISETFRVPVKLSAILNPTTKQYYLTAGITL
;
A
#
# COMPACT_ATOMS: atom_id res chain seq x y z
N MET A 1 -41.62 -31.07 -7.05
CA MET A 1 -40.18 -30.94 -6.78
C MET A 1 -39.32 -30.53 -8.01
N LYS A 2 -39.56 -31.06 -9.21
CA LYS A 2 -38.78 -30.67 -10.42
C LYS A 2 -38.97 -29.20 -10.84
N LYS A 3 -40.19 -28.63 -10.73
CA LYS A 3 -40.47 -27.23 -11.10
C LYS A 3 -39.83 -26.21 -10.19
N VAL A 4 -39.67 -26.49 -8.89
CA VAL A 4 -39.00 -25.62 -7.93
C VAL A 4 -37.50 -25.56 -8.18
N LYS A 5 -36.87 -26.68 -8.57
CA LYS A 5 -35.46 -26.73 -8.93
C LYS A 5 -35.12 -25.90 -10.18
N ILE A 6 -36.01 -25.91 -11.18
CA ILE A 6 -35.83 -25.13 -12.42
C ILE A 6 -35.98 -23.64 -12.14
N ILE A 7 -36.91 -23.20 -11.29
CA ILE A 7 -37.08 -21.80 -10.90
C ILE A 7 -35.84 -21.31 -10.11
N MET A 8 -35.28 -22.14 -9.23
CA MET A 8 -34.08 -21.79 -8.46
C MET A 8 -32.84 -21.68 -9.36
N ILE A 9 -32.71 -22.51 -10.41
CA ILE A 9 -31.60 -22.41 -11.37
C ILE A 9 -31.76 -21.16 -12.25
N VAL A 10 -33.01 -20.83 -12.68
CA VAL A 10 -33.25 -19.60 -13.47
C VAL A 10 -33.06 -18.34 -12.63
N MET A 11 -33.37 -18.32 -11.32
CA MET A 11 -33.06 -17.22 -10.43
C MET A 11 -31.53 -17.08 -10.21
N LEU A 12 -30.78 -18.18 -10.10
CA LEU A 12 -29.34 -18.14 -9.93
C LEU A 12 -28.63 -17.63 -11.19
N THR A 13 -29.13 -17.96 -12.40
CA THR A 13 -28.56 -17.44 -13.66
C THR A 13 -28.99 -16.01 -13.96
N GLY A 14 -30.14 -15.55 -13.47
CA GLY A 14 -30.62 -14.17 -13.64
C GLY A 14 -29.84 -13.14 -12.80
N ILE A 15 -29.17 -13.56 -11.71
CA ILE A 15 -28.36 -12.67 -10.87
C ILE A 15 -26.98 -12.38 -11.50
N PHE A 16 -26.53 -13.18 -12.47
CA PHE A 16 -25.26 -12.98 -13.17
C PHE A 16 -25.31 -12.03 -14.38
N SER A 17 -26.47 -11.45 -14.71
CA SER A 17 -26.58 -10.41 -15.76
C SER A 17 -26.24 -9.01 -15.25
N LEU A 18 -25.45 -8.88 -14.18
CA LEU A 18 -24.96 -7.59 -13.71
C LEU A 18 -23.90 -7.09 -14.70
N HIS A 19 -24.20 -5.99 -15.32
CA HIS A 19 -23.38 -5.17 -16.21
C HIS A 19 -21.89 -5.41 -16.03
N ILE A 20 -21.22 -5.96 -17.06
CA ILE A 20 -19.78 -6.15 -17.12
C ILE A 20 -19.15 -4.74 -17.14
N ARG A 21 -18.94 -4.16 -15.96
CA ARG A 21 -17.99 -3.06 -15.84
C ARG A 21 -16.62 -3.64 -16.10
N ALA A 22 -15.80 -2.92 -16.85
CA ALA A 22 -14.47 -3.36 -17.21
C ALA A 22 -13.72 -3.91 -15.99
N GLN A 23 -13.33 -5.18 -16.10
CA GLN A 23 -12.47 -5.85 -15.13
C GLN A 23 -11.05 -5.72 -15.66
N SER A 24 -10.11 -5.42 -14.80
CA SER A 24 -8.68 -5.39 -15.18
C SER A 24 -7.85 -6.16 -14.15
N VAL A 25 -6.88 -6.87 -14.67
CA VAL A 25 -5.75 -7.38 -13.88
C VAL A 25 -4.56 -6.53 -14.27
N SER A 26 -3.90 -5.95 -13.30
CA SER A 26 -2.67 -5.20 -13.48
C SER A 26 -1.55 -5.84 -12.68
N THR A 27 -0.37 -5.83 -13.27
CA THR A 27 0.89 -6.22 -12.63
C THR A 27 1.82 -5.02 -12.64
N GLY A 28 2.70 -4.92 -11.67
CA GLY A 28 3.76 -3.92 -11.60
C GLY A 28 4.99 -4.50 -10.94
N LEU A 29 6.14 -3.93 -11.24
CA LEU A 29 7.39 -4.28 -10.61
C LEU A 29 8.20 -3.01 -10.38
N ASP A 30 8.36 -2.64 -9.11
CA ASP A 30 9.26 -1.56 -8.73
C ASP A 30 10.64 -2.12 -8.37
N LEU A 31 11.68 -1.49 -8.89
CA LEU A 31 13.06 -1.69 -8.45
C LEU A 31 13.50 -0.41 -7.74
N VAL A 32 13.81 -0.50 -6.45
CA VAL A 32 14.16 0.66 -5.64
C VAL A 32 15.56 0.52 -5.04
N SER A 33 16.29 1.63 -4.97
CA SER A 33 17.63 1.66 -4.36
C SER A 33 17.60 1.51 -2.84
N THR A 34 16.49 1.89 -2.23
CA THR A 34 16.24 1.82 -0.79
C THR A 34 14.74 1.81 -0.57
N TYR A 35 14.25 0.85 0.20
CA TYR A 35 12.86 0.82 0.62
C TYR A 35 12.68 1.67 1.88
N VAL A 36 12.04 2.81 1.71
CA VAL A 36 11.64 3.71 2.81
C VAL A 36 10.12 3.74 2.87
N TRP A 37 9.56 3.29 3.97
CA TRP A 37 8.13 3.29 4.24
C TRP A 37 7.81 4.30 5.35
N ARG A 38 6.99 5.31 5.03
CA ARG A 38 6.55 6.35 5.97
C ARG A 38 7.72 6.99 6.74
N GLY A 39 8.83 7.28 6.03
CA GLY A 39 10.02 7.88 6.62
C GLY A 39 10.96 6.93 7.36
N THR A 40 10.65 5.64 7.42
CA THR A 40 11.50 4.61 8.03
C THR A 40 12.09 3.70 6.94
N LYS A 41 13.41 3.54 6.95
CA LYS A 41 14.08 2.58 6.07
C LYS A 41 13.79 1.15 6.56
N LEU A 42 13.19 0.33 5.71
CA LEU A 42 12.92 -1.09 5.96
C LEU A 42 13.99 -1.98 5.35
N SER A 43 14.45 -1.66 4.13
CA SER A 43 15.56 -2.40 3.50
C SER A 43 16.43 -1.50 2.61
N GLY A 44 17.54 -2.06 2.15
CA GLY A 44 18.33 -1.53 1.05
C GLY A 44 17.61 -1.65 -0.29
N ALA A 45 18.39 -1.91 -1.34
CA ALA A 45 17.82 -2.16 -2.67
C ALA A 45 16.86 -3.34 -2.64
N SER A 46 15.70 -3.20 -3.29
CA SER A 46 14.67 -4.24 -3.29
C SER A 46 13.86 -4.28 -4.58
N ILE A 47 13.26 -5.45 -4.80
CA ILE A 47 12.32 -5.75 -5.88
C ILE A 47 10.93 -5.81 -5.25
N GLN A 48 9.97 -5.05 -5.82
CA GLN A 48 8.64 -4.87 -5.24
C GLN A 48 7.54 -5.20 -6.25
N PRO A 49 7.12 -6.47 -6.35
CA PRO A 49 6.05 -6.90 -7.24
C PRO A 49 4.67 -6.48 -6.74
N LEU A 50 3.79 -6.15 -7.67
CA LEU A 50 2.37 -5.88 -7.47
C LEU A 50 1.53 -6.76 -8.38
N LEU A 51 0.46 -7.36 -7.82
CA LEU A 51 -0.62 -7.98 -8.57
C LEU A 51 -1.95 -7.43 -8.06
N GLN A 52 -2.77 -6.86 -8.93
CA GLN A 52 -4.04 -6.26 -8.55
C GLN A 52 -5.15 -6.63 -9.52
N PHE A 53 -6.30 -6.99 -8.99
CA PHE A 53 -7.56 -7.09 -9.72
C PHE A 53 -8.44 -5.88 -9.38
N THR A 54 -9.05 -5.27 -10.40
CA THR A 54 -9.96 -4.12 -10.23
C THR A 54 -11.27 -4.35 -10.95
N LYS A 55 -12.39 -4.03 -10.29
CA LYS A 55 -13.74 -4.03 -10.87
C LYS A 55 -14.55 -2.84 -10.32
N GLY A 56 -14.87 -1.90 -11.19
CA GLY A 56 -15.51 -0.64 -10.76
C GLY A 56 -14.60 0.15 -9.82
N GLY A 57 -15.11 0.54 -8.66
CA GLY A 57 -14.30 1.19 -7.61
C GLY A 57 -13.55 0.21 -6.69
N PHE A 58 -13.83 -1.10 -6.77
CA PHE A 58 -13.22 -2.11 -5.90
C PHE A 58 -11.91 -2.62 -6.48
N SER A 59 -10.89 -2.74 -5.65
CA SER A 59 -9.61 -3.37 -5.97
C SER A 59 -9.20 -4.32 -4.85
N ILE A 60 -8.62 -5.46 -5.23
CA ILE A 60 -7.99 -6.42 -4.33
C ILE A 60 -6.65 -6.83 -4.94
N GLY A 61 -5.65 -7.07 -4.13
CA GLY A 61 -4.34 -7.46 -4.66
C GLY A 61 -3.34 -7.85 -3.60
N SER A 62 -2.14 -8.15 -4.08
CA SER A 62 -0.96 -8.36 -3.26
C SER A 62 0.16 -7.45 -3.71
N TRP A 63 0.93 -6.98 -2.77
CA TRP A 63 2.19 -6.29 -2.98
C TRP A 63 3.26 -6.98 -2.13
N GLY A 64 4.51 -6.89 -2.53
CA GLY A 64 5.59 -7.45 -1.73
C GLY A 64 6.87 -6.67 -1.89
N SER A 65 7.86 -6.96 -1.03
CA SER A 65 9.21 -6.43 -1.12
C SER A 65 10.22 -7.52 -0.79
N ALA A 66 11.18 -7.71 -1.68
CA ALA A 66 12.31 -8.59 -1.48
C ALA A 66 13.61 -7.76 -1.51
N GLY A 67 14.15 -7.46 -0.35
CA GLY A 67 15.39 -6.73 -0.18
C GLY A 67 16.61 -7.62 -0.39
N PHE A 68 17.65 -7.09 -1.03
CA PHE A 68 18.92 -7.82 -1.20
C PHE A 68 19.68 -8.00 0.13
N ASP A 69 19.24 -7.33 1.19
CA ASP A 69 19.73 -7.50 2.57
C ASP A 69 18.98 -8.58 3.37
N GLY A 70 18.05 -9.30 2.71
CA GLY A 70 17.28 -10.40 3.30
C GLY A 70 15.94 -9.97 3.90
N PHE A 71 15.57 -8.69 3.85
CA PHE A 71 14.24 -8.23 4.25
C PHE A 71 13.17 -8.75 3.29
N LEU A 72 12.08 -9.29 3.83
CA LEU A 72 10.93 -9.76 3.06
C LEU A 72 9.63 -9.21 3.66
N GLU A 73 8.72 -8.80 2.79
CA GLU A 73 7.37 -8.34 3.13
C GLU A 73 6.39 -8.80 2.06
N MET A 74 5.19 -9.18 2.47
CA MET A 74 4.09 -9.52 1.59
C MET A 74 2.78 -8.96 2.17
N ASP A 75 2.15 -8.10 1.42
CA ASP A 75 0.89 -7.48 1.81
C ASP A 75 -0.26 -7.99 0.95
N LEU A 76 -1.40 -8.17 1.60
CA LEU A 76 -2.68 -8.35 0.93
C LEU A 76 -3.55 -7.12 1.21
N PHE A 77 -4.19 -6.60 0.19
CA PHE A 77 -5.05 -5.43 0.37
C PHE A 77 -6.39 -5.56 -0.36
N ALA A 78 -7.39 -4.90 0.21
CA ALA A 78 -8.66 -4.65 -0.45
C ALA A 78 -9.05 -3.19 -0.23
N ARG A 79 -9.51 -2.50 -1.29
CA ARG A 79 -9.88 -1.09 -1.22
C ARG A 79 -11.04 -0.75 -2.12
N TYR A 80 -11.76 0.31 -1.77
CA TYR A 80 -12.82 0.87 -2.60
C TYR A 80 -12.57 2.38 -2.81
N ALA A 81 -12.49 2.77 -4.08
CA ALA A 81 -12.36 4.16 -4.50
C ALA A 81 -13.75 4.72 -4.87
N PHE A 82 -14.19 5.75 -4.15
CA PHE A 82 -15.43 6.47 -4.42
C PHE A 82 -15.21 7.54 -5.48
N ASN A 83 -16.24 7.85 -6.27
CA ASN A 83 -16.14 8.80 -7.38
C ASN A 83 -15.84 10.25 -6.94
N PHE A 84 -16.04 10.57 -5.66
CA PHE A 84 -15.79 11.91 -5.11
C PHE A 84 -14.39 12.08 -4.50
N GLY A 85 -13.48 11.12 -4.72
CA GLY A 85 -12.07 11.22 -4.31
C GLY A 85 -11.71 10.48 -3.02
N LEU A 86 -12.68 9.97 -2.25
CA LEU A 86 -12.41 9.15 -1.06
C LEU A 86 -11.98 7.74 -1.49
N THR A 87 -11.04 7.17 -0.76
CA THR A 87 -10.67 5.74 -0.82
C THR A 87 -10.71 5.18 0.58
N ALA A 88 -11.31 4.01 0.76
CA ALA A 88 -11.28 3.25 2.00
C ALA A 88 -10.76 1.84 1.71
N GLY A 89 -9.92 1.31 2.59
CA GLY A 89 -9.29 0.01 2.40
C GLY A 89 -8.83 -0.64 3.68
N LEU A 90 -8.41 -1.89 3.52
CA LEU A 90 -7.77 -2.72 4.54
C LEU A 90 -6.50 -3.29 3.93
N THR A 91 -5.41 -3.23 4.67
CA THR A 91 -4.14 -3.88 4.34
C THR A 91 -3.79 -4.88 5.43
N ASN A 92 -3.35 -6.05 5.03
CA ASN A 92 -2.73 -7.06 5.88
C ASN A 92 -1.23 -7.08 5.56
N TYR A 93 -0.43 -6.68 6.52
CA TYR A 93 1.04 -6.76 6.48
C TYR A 93 1.49 -8.12 7.00
N TYR A 94 2.34 -8.81 6.25
CA TYR A 94 2.97 -10.06 6.65
C TYR A 94 4.46 -10.02 6.34
N PHE A 95 5.28 -10.41 7.33
CA PHE A 95 6.74 -10.47 7.19
C PHE A 95 7.18 -11.94 7.14
N PRO A 96 7.57 -12.48 5.96
CA PRO A 96 8.08 -13.84 5.82
C PRO A 96 9.25 -14.13 6.76
N GLY A 97 9.26 -15.34 7.33
CA GLY A 97 10.16 -15.74 8.42
C GLY A 97 9.42 -15.96 9.74
N THR A 98 8.18 -15.48 9.84
CA THR A 98 7.22 -15.80 10.90
C THR A 98 6.23 -16.89 10.41
N ASN A 99 5.49 -17.51 11.34
CA ASN A 99 4.48 -18.52 10.97
C ASN A 99 3.25 -17.84 10.34
N TYR A 100 3.00 -18.08 9.06
CA TYR A 100 1.88 -17.47 8.33
C TYR A 100 0.51 -17.70 8.98
N PHE A 101 0.27 -18.82 9.63
CA PHE A 101 -1.02 -19.14 10.28
C PHE A 101 -1.07 -18.76 11.76
N ASP A 102 -0.12 -17.96 12.25
CA ASP A 102 -0.15 -17.45 13.60
C ASP A 102 -0.89 -16.11 13.66
N TYR A 103 -2.05 -16.12 14.33
CA TYR A 103 -2.91 -14.96 14.55
C TYR A 103 -2.99 -14.56 16.02
N SER A 104 -2.07 -15.08 16.85
CA SER A 104 -1.99 -14.73 18.27
C SER A 104 -1.51 -13.29 18.49
N LYS A 105 -1.71 -12.74 19.68
CA LYS A 105 -1.20 -11.41 20.02
C LYS A 105 0.31 -11.38 20.17
N ASP A 106 0.87 -12.39 20.86
CA ASP A 106 2.27 -12.39 21.30
C ASP A 106 3.25 -12.64 20.14
N THR A 107 2.92 -13.58 19.23
CA THR A 107 3.77 -14.05 18.15
C THR A 107 3.14 -13.91 16.77
N GLY A 108 1.93 -13.40 16.70
CA GLY A 108 1.14 -13.29 15.47
C GLY A 108 1.86 -12.54 14.35
N SER A 109 1.68 -13.05 13.15
CA SER A 109 2.44 -12.65 11.95
C SER A 109 1.77 -11.57 11.13
N HIS A 110 0.53 -11.19 11.46
CA HIS A 110 -0.31 -10.34 10.62
C HIS A 110 -0.68 -9.04 11.31
N GLY A 111 -0.29 -7.91 10.73
CA GLY A 111 -0.78 -6.58 11.07
C GLY A 111 -1.91 -6.16 10.13
N TYR A 112 -3.10 -5.80 10.66
CA TYR A 112 -4.24 -5.34 9.88
C TYR A 112 -4.43 -3.85 10.05
N GLU A 113 -4.36 -3.09 8.95
CA GLU A 113 -4.48 -1.64 8.97
C GLU A 113 -5.68 -1.17 8.14
N ILE A 114 -6.55 -0.34 8.74
CA ILE A 114 -7.54 0.43 7.99
C ILE A 114 -6.82 1.61 7.34
N ASN A 115 -7.12 1.82 6.05
CA ASN A 115 -6.56 2.89 5.25
C ASN A 115 -7.69 3.78 4.73
N LEU A 116 -7.63 5.08 5.00
CA LEU A 116 -8.49 6.09 4.43
C LEU A 116 -7.63 7.07 3.63
N GLY A 117 -8.09 7.45 2.46
CA GLY A 117 -7.42 8.42 1.59
C GLY A 117 -8.42 9.35 0.95
N TYR A 118 -8.04 10.61 0.76
CA TYR A 118 -8.81 11.57 -0.01
C TYR A 118 -7.90 12.35 -0.94
N ASN A 119 -8.28 12.42 -2.21
CA ASN A 119 -7.52 13.12 -3.25
C ASN A 119 -8.40 14.16 -3.94
N MET A 120 -7.91 15.39 -4.04
CA MET A 120 -8.59 16.47 -4.73
C MET A 120 -7.59 17.47 -5.31
N GLN A 121 -7.63 17.68 -6.63
CA GLN A 121 -6.87 18.73 -7.33
C GLN A 121 -5.36 18.76 -6.99
N GLY A 122 -4.74 17.59 -6.85
CA GLY A 122 -3.33 17.43 -6.50
C GLY A 122 -3.04 17.38 -5.00
N PHE A 123 -3.98 17.77 -4.14
CA PHE A 123 -3.88 17.53 -2.69
C PHE A 123 -4.27 16.09 -2.35
N SER A 124 -3.57 15.51 -1.41
CA SER A 124 -3.88 14.21 -0.83
C SER A 124 -3.83 14.27 0.69
N VAL A 125 -4.73 13.52 1.32
CA VAL A 125 -4.75 13.30 2.76
C VAL A 125 -4.91 11.80 2.97
N SER A 126 -4.15 11.22 3.89
CA SER A 126 -4.40 9.84 4.33
C SER A 126 -4.44 9.75 5.85
N ALA A 127 -5.22 8.79 6.33
CA ALA A 127 -5.31 8.39 7.74
C ALA A 127 -5.32 6.86 7.80
N ASN A 128 -4.46 6.32 8.64
CA ASN A 128 -4.24 4.88 8.75
C ASN A 128 -4.28 4.48 10.23
N TYR A 129 -4.86 3.32 10.52
CA TYR A 129 -5.04 2.83 11.87
C TYR A 129 -4.83 1.32 11.95
N MET A 130 -3.88 0.88 12.78
CA MET A 130 -3.57 -0.51 13.03
C MET A 130 -4.61 -1.12 13.97
N LEU A 131 -5.28 -2.20 13.53
CA LEU A 131 -6.42 -2.79 14.24
C LEU A 131 -6.02 -3.73 15.37
N ASN A 132 -4.88 -4.41 15.23
CA ASN A 132 -4.53 -5.53 16.09
C ASN A 132 -3.11 -5.47 16.63
N GLU A 133 -2.93 -6.08 17.77
CA GLU A 133 -1.63 -6.46 18.31
C GLU A 133 -1.15 -7.75 17.65
N ALA A 134 0.10 -7.77 17.22
CA ALA A 134 0.75 -8.94 16.63
C ALA A 134 2.27 -8.82 16.80
N GLY A 135 2.83 -9.55 17.76
CA GLY A 135 4.24 -9.42 18.12
C GLY A 135 5.20 -9.84 17.01
N GLY A 136 4.86 -10.85 16.20
CA GLY A 136 5.65 -11.25 15.02
C GLY A 136 5.63 -10.19 13.92
N ALA A 137 4.53 -9.45 13.76
CA ALA A 137 4.43 -8.29 12.88
C ALA A 137 4.93 -6.99 13.56
N LYS A 138 5.33 -7.03 14.82
CA LYS A 138 5.86 -5.91 15.62
C LYS A 138 4.90 -4.74 15.80
N THR A 139 3.60 -4.98 15.79
CA THR A 139 2.58 -3.97 16.09
C THR A 139 1.94 -4.22 17.45
N ALA A 140 1.75 -3.15 18.23
CA ALA A 140 1.01 -3.18 19.48
C ALA A 140 -0.49 -2.97 19.28
N GLY A 141 -0.92 -2.63 18.06
CA GLY A 141 -2.29 -2.24 17.75
C GLY A 141 -2.60 -0.80 18.20
N GLY A 142 -3.51 -0.16 17.50
CA GLY A 142 -3.87 1.23 17.77
C GLY A 142 -2.94 2.27 17.17
N ASP A 143 -1.88 1.86 16.47
CA ASP A 143 -0.91 2.73 15.82
C ASP A 143 -1.57 3.56 14.73
N LYS A 144 -1.24 4.85 14.67
CA LYS A 144 -1.84 5.82 13.75
C LYS A 144 -0.79 6.43 12.85
N TYR A 145 -1.18 6.66 11.60
CA TYR A 145 -0.37 7.43 10.68
C TYR A 145 -1.25 8.36 9.84
N PHE A 146 -0.82 9.60 9.71
CA PHE A 146 -1.46 10.62 8.89
C PHE A 146 -0.44 11.21 7.92
N GLU A 147 -0.87 11.47 6.68
CA GLU A 147 -0.02 12.12 5.70
C GLU A 147 -0.81 13.16 4.90
N LEU A 148 -0.19 14.28 4.66
CA LEU A 148 -0.62 15.31 3.71
C LEU A 148 0.34 15.29 2.53
N GLY A 149 -0.20 15.41 1.33
CA GLY A 149 0.57 15.49 0.10
C GLY A 149 0.05 16.58 -0.84
N TYR A 150 0.95 17.05 -1.69
CA TYR A 150 0.60 17.92 -2.81
C TYR A 150 1.45 17.56 -4.02
N THR A 151 0.78 17.21 -5.11
CA THR A 151 1.43 16.86 -6.38
C THR A 151 1.07 17.88 -7.44
N ARG A 152 2.07 18.44 -8.10
CA ARG A 152 1.90 19.28 -9.28
C ARG A 152 2.84 18.84 -10.39
N LYS A 153 2.27 18.47 -11.53
CA LYS A 153 3.00 17.87 -12.65
C LYS A 153 3.72 16.59 -12.17
N ASN A 154 5.05 16.60 -12.19
CA ASN A 154 5.92 15.49 -11.85
C ASN A 154 6.63 15.64 -10.48
N ILE A 155 6.23 16.64 -9.67
CA ILE A 155 6.80 16.92 -8.36
C ILE A 155 5.73 16.69 -7.29
N SER A 156 6.07 15.98 -6.23
CA SER A 156 5.24 15.76 -5.06
C SER A 156 5.96 16.19 -3.79
N LEU A 157 5.24 16.87 -2.92
CA LEU A 157 5.63 17.20 -1.55
C LEU A 157 4.77 16.39 -0.61
N PHE A 158 5.31 15.92 0.50
CA PHE A 158 4.54 15.19 1.50
C PHE A 158 5.06 15.44 2.91
N ALA A 159 4.15 15.34 3.88
CA ALA A 159 4.45 15.44 5.29
C ALA A 159 3.58 14.44 6.05
N GLY A 160 4.21 13.54 6.82
CA GLY A 160 3.53 12.49 7.58
C GLY A 160 3.96 12.46 9.04
N ALA A 161 3.01 12.09 9.90
CA ALA A 161 3.20 11.92 11.32
C ALA A 161 2.46 10.67 11.80
N GLY A 162 2.98 10.02 12.81
CA GLY A 162 2.38 8.82 13.38
C GLY A 162 2.94 8.49 14.75
N ASP A 163 2.37 7.45 15.37
CA ASP A 163 2.78 6.91 16.65
C ASP A 163 3.08 5.40 16.54
N GLY A 164 3.30 4.74 17.65
CA GLY A 164 3.46 3.30 17.76
C GLY A 164 4.50 2.77 16.78
N TRP A 165 4.08 2.00 15.80
CA TRP A 165 4.91 1.37 14.77
C TRP A 165 5.79 2.34 13.97
N HIS A 166 5.40 3.62 13.93
CA HIS A 166 6.06 4.64 13.11
C HIS A 166 7.17 5.40 13.84
N THR A 167 7.30 5.24 15.17
CA THR A 167 8.30 5.95 15.98
C THR A 167 9.05 5.00 16.92
N PRO A 168 10.33 5.26 17.23
CA PRO A 168 11.10 4.40 18.14
C PRO A 168 10.56 4.37 19.58
N THR A 169 9.89 5.44 20.01
CA THR A 169 9.34 5.57 21.38
C THR A 169 7.88 5.18 21.48
N GLY A 170 7.20 4.96 20.35
CA GLY A 170 5.74 4.79 20.30
C GLY A 170 4.95 6.09 20.45
N GLU A 171 5.60 7.22 20.77
CA GLU A 171 4.94 8.52 20.91
C GLU A 171 4.66 9.16 19.55
N PHE A 172 3.62 9.99 19.46
CA PHE A 172 3.26 10.66 18.22
C PHE A 172 4.33 11.68 17.80
N GLY A 173 4.79 11.59 16.55
CA GLY A 173 5.82 12.46 16.02
C GLY A 173 5.77 12.62 14.50
N VAL A 174 6.42 13.66 13.99
CA VAL A 174 6.64 13.84 12.55
C VAL A 174 7.74 12.91 12.09
N VAL A 175 7.40 11.97 11.21
CA VAL A 175 8.32 10.90 10.79
C VAL A 175 8.66 10.91 9.30
N ASN A 176 7.91 11.66 8.49
CA ASN A 176 8.04 11.59 7.03
C ASN A 176 7.84 12.98 6.41
N LEU A 177 8.93 13.65 6.09
CA LEU A 177 8.92 14.88 5.31
C LEU A 177 9.66 14.63 4.01
N GLY A 178 9.07 14.94 2.87
CA GLY A 178 9.77 14.63 1.65
C GLY A 178 9.31 15.37 0.40
N LEU A 179 10.19 15.27 -0.57
CA LEU A 179 10.03 15.74 -1.94
C LEU A 179 10.32 14.55 -2.87
N SER A 180 9.50 14.35 -3.86
CA SER A 180 9.80 13.40 -4.94
C SER A 180 9.58 14.02 -6.31
N ALA A 181 10.33 13.54 -7.29
CA ALA A 181 10.18 13.89 -8.69
C ALA A 181 10.15 12.60 -9.52
N THR A 182 9.19 12.52 -10.46
CA THR A 182 9.06 11.40 -11.40
C THR A 182 9.30 11.90 -12.82
N LYS A 183 10.07 11.15 -13.59
CA LYS A 183 10.30 11.43 -15.01
C LYS A 183 10.25 10.14 -15.80
N GLU A 184 9.54 10.15 -16.92
CA GLU A 184 9.61 9.06 -17.89
C GLU A 184 10.90 9.15 -18.69
N LEU A 185 11.70 8.10 -18.67
CA LEU A 185 12.85 7.93 -19.55
C LEU A 185 12.42 7.16 -20.78
N LEU A 186 12.67 7.74 -21.95
CA LEU A 186 12.45 7.10 -23.23
C LEU A 186 13.64 6.15 -23.52
N ILE A 187 13.39 4.86 -23.44
CA ILE A 187 14.41 3.82 -23.71
C ILE A 187 14.42 3.47 -25.19
N SER A 188 13.22 3.42 -25.82
CA SER A 188 13.02 3.27 -27.25
C SER A 188 11.78 4.03 -27.70
N GLU A 189 11.46 4.06 -28.99
CA GLU A 189 10.27 4.76 -29.51
C GLU A 189 8.97 4.30 -28.87
N THR A 190 8.90 3.04 -28.40
CA THR A 190 7.70 2.43 -27.83
C THR A 190 7.84 2.05 -26.36
N PHE A 191 9.03 2.17 -25.76
CA PHE A 191 9.27 1.76 -24.38
C PHE A 191 9.76 2.92 -23.51
N ARG A 192 8.96 3.25 -22.50
CA ARG A 192 9.22 4.28 -21.49
C ARG A 192 9.28 3.66 -20.12
N VAL A 193 10.18 4.15 -19.29
CA VAL A 193 10.37 3.69 -17.92
C VAL A 193 10.21 4.90 -16.99
N PRO A 194 9.20 4.91 -16.10
CA PRO A 194 9.09 5.90 -15.05
C PRO A 194 10.25 5.75 -14.05
N VAL A 195 10.97 6.84 -13.84
CA VAL A 195 12.03 6.94 -12.82
C VAL A 195 11.58 7.92 -11.77
N LYS A 196 11.59 7.51 -10.51
CA LYS A 196 11.25 8.34 -9.35
C LYS A 196 12.50 8.56 -8.50
N LEU A 197 12.76 9.82 -8.15
CA LEU A 197 13.77 10.23 -7.18
C LEU A 197 13.06 10.84 -5.98
N SER A 198 13.51 10.53 -4.77
CA SER A 198 12.94 11.11 -3.56
C SER A 198 14.01 11.50 -2.56
N ALA A 199 13.79 12.63 -1.91
CA ALA A 199 14.53 13.09 -0.74
C ALA A 199 13.56 13.06 0.46
N ILE A 200 13.89 12.28 1.48
CA ILE A 200 13.02 12.00 2.62
C ILE A 200 13.78 12.27 3.90
N LEU A 201 13.19 13.05 4.80
CA LEU A 201 13.69 13.33 6.15
C LEU A 201 12.71 12.72 7.17
N ASN A 202 13.25 11.94 8.10
CA ASN A 202 12.55 11.58 9.33
C ASN A 202 13.05 12.46 10.48
N PRO A 203 12.29 13.49 10.91
CA PRO A 203 12.73 14.39 11.96
C PRO A 203 12.86 13.71 13.33
N THR A 204 12.00 12.72 13.61
CA THR A 204 12.01 11.99 14.89
C THR A 204 13.28 11.17 15.07
N THR A 205 13.74 10.47 14.02
CA THR A 205 14.99 9.68 14.05
C THR A 205 16.19 10.47 13.58
N LYS A 206 16.01 11.71 13.07
CA LYS A 206 17.05 12.57 12.49
C LYS A 206 17.77 11.90 11.30
N GLN A 207 17.05 11.08 10.54
CA GLN A 207 17.60 10.36 9.40
C GLN A 207 17.13 10.99 8.09
N TYR A 208 18.02 10.97 7.11
CA TYR A 208 17.77 11.49 5.78
C TYR A 208 18.07 10.41 4.74
N TYR A 209 17.20 10.29 3.73
CA TYR A 209 17.33 9.31 2.67
C TYR A 209 17.21 9.97 1.31
N LEU A 210 18.09 9.56 0.39
CA LEU A 210 17.92 9.76 -1.04
C LEU A 210 17.60 8.41 -1.67
N THR A 211 16.48 8.33 -2.37
CA THR A 211 16.05 7.08 -3.00
C THR A 211 15.82 7.28 -4.49
N ALA A 212 16.10 6.24 -5.26
CA ALA A 212 15.78 6.14 -6.68
C ALA A 212 14.99 4.85 -6.92
N GLY A 213 14.01 4.90 -7.81
CA GLY A 213 13.24 3.74 -8.21
C GLY A 213 12.81 3.82 -9.67
N ILE A 214 12.58 2.67 -10.27
CA ILE A 214 11.99 2.51 -11.60
C ILE A 214 10.80 1.57 -11.50
N THR A 215 9.77 1.82 -12.30
CA THR A 215 8.57 0.96 -12.42
C THR A 215 8.53 0.31 -13.79
N LEU A 216 8.25 -1.01 -13.83
CA LEU A 216 8.17 -1.85 -15.05
C LEU A 216 6.78 -2.45 -15.20
#